data_512f2baf55491eae98230e72abfe2b0a
#
_entry.id   512f2baf55491eae98230e72abfe2b0a
#
_cell.length_a   1.000
_cell.length_b   1.000
_cell.length_c   1.000
_cell.angle_alpha   90.00
_cell.angle_beta   90.00
_cell.angle_gamma   90.00
#
_symmetry.space_group_name_H-M   'P 1'
#
loop_
_entity.id
_entity.type
_entity.pdbx_description
1 polymer ?
#
loop_
_entity_poly.entity_id
_entity_poly.type
_entity_poly.pdbx_seq_one_letter_code
_entity_poly.pdbx_strand_id
1 'polypeptide(L)'
;MELESLYVIERGGVVCGVFVLALGEDAGYAEIRGGAWLREGPYGTIHRLAGDGVHRGIFEQCMEFCRENAPDLRADTHADNRTMQHLLEKHGFVYCGIVNPPDGGERMAYQLAVTKN
;
A
#
# COMPACT_ATOMS: atom_id res chain seq x y z
N MET A 1 -14.42 -3.01 10.61
CA MET A 1 -13.30 -2.89 11.56
C MET A 1 -12.01 -3.25 10.86
N GLU A 2 -10.99 -2.43 11.05
CA GLU A 2 -9.68 -2.61 10.45
C GLU A 2 -8.73 -3.29 11.44
N LEU A 3 -7.99 -4.30 10.98
CA LEU A 3 -6.94 -4.96 11.76
C LEU A 3 -5.60 -4.57 11.21
N GLU A 4 -4.81 -3.85 11.99
CA GLU A 4 -3.48 -3.39 11.60
C GLU A 4 -2.39 -4.23 12.26
N SER A 5 -1.36 -4.55 11.50
CA SER A 5 -0.16 -5.18 12.02
C SER A 5 1.08 -4.49 11.47
N LEU A 6 1.99 -4.18 12.37
CA LEU A 6 3.28 -3.61 12.02
C LEU A 6 4.27 -4.76 11.79
N TYR A 7 4.96 -4.70 10.66
CA TYR A 7 5.98 -5.67 10.30
C TYR A 7 7.31 -4.97 10.12
N VAL A 8 8.37 -5.68 10.46
CA VAL A 8 9.73 -5.20 10.19
C VAL A 8 10.38 -6.10 9.17
N ILE A 9 11.25 -5.52 8.37
CA ILE A 9 12.09 -6.25 7.42
C ILE A 9 13.48 -6.29 8.00
N GLU A 10 13.97 -7.51 8.23
CA GLU A 10 15.25 -7.74 8.88
C GLU A 10 16.14 -8.53 7.95
N ARG A 11 17.41 -8.12 7.88
CA ARG A 11 18.42 -8.82 7.08
C ARG A 11 19.70 -8.91 7.89
N GLY A 12 20.16 -10.13 8.10
CA GLY A 12 21.38 -10.35 8.87
C GLY A 12 21.33 -9.79 10.29
N GLY A 13 20.14 -9.82 10.93
CA GLY A 13 19.95 -9.30 12.28
C GLY A 13 19.73 -7.79 12.35
N VAL A 14 19.66 -7.11 11.20
CA VAL A 14 19.48 -5.65 11.16
C VAL A 14 18.09 -5.32 10.60
N VAL A 15 17.33 -4.48 11.31
CA VAL A 15 16.05 -3.97 10.81
C VAL A 15 16.34 -2.91 9.75
N CYS A 16 15.95 -3.19 8.52
CA CYS A 16 16.20 -2.31 7.37
C CYS A 16 14.93 -1.73 6.76
N GLY A 17 13.76 -2.11 7.24
CA GLY A 17 12.51 -1.56 6.77
C GLY A 17 11.36 -1.87 7.70
N VAL A 18 10.28 -1.11 7.56
CA VAL A 18 9.05 -1.31 8.31
C VAL A 18 7.86 -1.04 7.38
N PHE A 19 6.74 -1.67 7.65
CA PHE A 19 5.47 -1.34 7.00
C PHE A 19 4.31 -1.82 7.85
N VAL A 20 3.14 -1.25 7.59
CA VAL A 20 1.89 -1.69 8.22
C VAL A 20 1.02 -2.30 7.13
N LEU A 21 0.47 -3.48 7.41
CA LEU A 21 -0.57 -4.09 6.58
C LEU A 21 -1.85 -4.09 7.39
N ALA A 22 -2.86 -3.36 6.93
CA ALA A 22 -4.15 -3.26 7.56
C ALA A 22 -5.17 -4.06 6.76
N LEU A 23 -5.83 -5.01 7.41
CA LEU A 23 -6.88 -5.80 6.79
C LEU A 23 -8.24 -5.25 7.20
N GLY A 24 -9.18 -5.24 6.28
CA GLY A 24 -10.51 -4.69 6.52
C GLY A 24 -10.70 -3.35 5.83
N GLU A 25 -11.89 -2.78 5.99
CA GLU A 25 -12.22 -1.52 5.35
C GLU A 25 -11.48 -0.35 6.00
N ASP A 26 -10.93 0.52 5.15
CA ASP A 26 -10.30 1.76 5.57
C ASP A 26 -11.30 2.90 5.38
N ALA A 27 -11.61 3.62 6.45
CA ALA A 27 -12.56 4.73 6.41
C ALA A 27 -12.13 5.83 5.43
N GLY A 28 -10.82 6.05 5.28
CA GLY A 28 -10.30 7.03 4.33
C GLY A 28 -10.53 6.66 2.88
N TYR A 29 -10.90 5.41 2.61
CA TYR A 29 -11.12 4.90 1.26
C TYR A 29 -12.60 4.75 0.90
N ALA A 30 -13.50 5.16 1.78
CA ALA A 30 -14.94 5.06 1.55
C ALA A 30 -15.39 5.91 0.35
N GLU A 31 -14.76 7.06 0.16
CA GLU A 31 -15.06 7.93 -0.97
C GLU A 31 -13.83 8.11 -1.85
N ILE A 32 -14.00 7.91 -3.14
CA ILE A 32 -12.95 8.12 -4.12
C ILE A 32 -13.49 9.05 -5.20
N ARG A 33 -12.68 10.04 -5.60
CA ARG A 33 -13.05 11.06 -6.57
C ARG A 33 -12.17 10.93 -7.82
N GLY A 34 -12.74 11.33 -8.97
CA GLY A 34 -11.99 11.33 -10.22
C GLY A 34 -11.65 9.95 -10.76
N GLY A 35 -12.39 8.94 -10.32
CA GLY A 35 -12.16 7.58 -10.75
C GLY A 35 -12.93 6.60 -9.88
N ALA A 36 -12.45 5.37 -9.82
CA ALA A 36 -13.08 4.32 -9.04
C ALA A 36 -12.06 3.25 -8.70
N TRP A 37 -12.28 2.55 -7.59
CA TRP A 37 -11.49 1.37 -7.26
C TRP A 37 -11.66 0.30 -8.34
N LEU A 38 -10.66 -0.55 -8.53
CA LEU A 38 -10.67 -1.57 -9.57
C LEU A 38 -11.82 -2.56 -9.39
N ARG A 39 -12.08 -2.92 -8.15
CA ARG A 39 -13.18 -3.83 -7.80
C ARG A 39 -13.53 -3.73 -6.34
N GLU A 40 -14.74 -4.12 -6.01
CA GLU A 40 -15.19 -4.25 -4.63
C GLU A 40 -14.68 -5.55 -4.05
N GLY A 41 -14.78 -5.69 -2.76
CA GLY A 41 -14.39 -6.88 -2.04
C GLY A 41 -13.32 -6.60 -0.99
N PRO A 42 -12.85 -7.62 -0.30
CA PRO A 42 -11.85 -7.45 0.75
C PRO A 42 -10.49 -7.04 0.19
N TYR A 43 -9.77 -6.23 0.94
CA TYR A 43 -8.44 -5.76 0.57
C TYR A 43 -7.59 -5.54 1.80
N GLY A 44 -6.27 -5.50 1.60
CA GLY A 44 -5.33 -5.02 2.59
C GLY A 44 -4.76 -3.68 2.16
N THR A 45 -4.50 -2.81 3.12
CA THR A 45 -3.92 -1.49 2.85
C THR A 45 -2.51 -1.45 3.39
N ILE A 46 -1.58 -0.98 2.56
CA ILE A 46 -0.18 -0.83 2.95
C ILE A 46 0.02 0.60 3.41
N HIS A 47 0.46 0.77 4.67
CA HIS A 47 0.73 2.07 5.27
C HIS A 47 2.17 2.14 5.76
N ARG A 48 2.68 3.34 5.88
CA ARG A 48 3.93 3.64 6.60
C ARG A 48 5.11 2.78 6.16
N LEU A 49 5.19 2.52 4.88
CA LEU A 49 6.31 1.79 4.33
C LEU A 49 7.54 2.69 4.32
N ALA A 50 8.59 2.26 4.98
CA ALA A 50 9.85 3.00 5.04
C ALA A 50 11.02 2.04 5.06
N GLY A 51 12.05 2.37 4.30
CA GLY A 51 13.31 1.65 4.33
C GLY A 51 14.39 2.49 5.01
N ASP A 52 15.56 1.91 5.22
CA ASP A 52 16.69 2.60 5.85
C ASP A 52 17.52 3.45 4.88
N GLY A 53 17.15 3.45 3.59
CA GLY A 53 17.88 4.19 2.57
C GLY A 53 19.18 3.54 2.12
N VAL A 54 19.53 2.40 2.69
CA VAL A 54 20.79 1.68 2.42
C VAL A 54 20.54 0.35 1.72
N HIS A 55 19.65 -0.47 2.29
CA HIS A 55 19.34 -1.77 1.72
C HIS A 55 18.37 -1.63 0.55
N ARG A 56 18.63 -2.41 -0.49
CA ARG A 56 17.78 -2.43 -1.68
C ARG A 56 16.69 -3.47 -1.56
N GLY A 57 15.63 -3.31 -2.35
CA GLY A 57 14.58 -4.30 -2.44
C GLY A 57 13.62 -4.33 -1.26
N ILE A 58 13.57 -3.26 -0.47
CA ILE A 58 12.64 -3.17 0.67
C ILE A 58 11.19 -3.18 0.18
N PHE A 59 10.87 -2.39 -0.85
CA PHE A 59 9.52 -2.37 -1.41
C PHE A 59 9.13 -3.73 -1.96
N GLU A 60 10.03 -4.36 -2.70
CA GLU A 60 9.80 -5.68 -3.30
C GLU A 60 9.51 -6.73 -2.23
N GLN A 61 10.27 -6.72 -1.15
CA GLN A 61 10.09 -7.66 -0.05
C GLN A 61 8.76 -7.44 0.67
N CYS A 62 8.38 -6.19 0.89
CA CYS A 62 7.07 -5.83 1.44
C CYS A 62 5.95 -6.36 0.55
N MET A 63 6.05 -6.16 -0.76
CA MET A 63 5.05 -6.59 -1.72
C MET A 63 4.90 -8.11 -1.76
N GLU A 64 6.01 -8.82 -1.70
CA GLU A 64 6.00 -10.28 -1.67
C GLU A 64 5.18 -10.81 -0.49
N PHE A 65 5.39 -10.24 0.68
CA PHE A 65 4.63 -10.60 1.88
C PHE A 65 3.15 -10.23 1.75
N CYS A 66 2.88 -9.00 1.31
CA CYS A 66 1.50 -8.49 1.26
C CYS A 66 0.65 -9.23 0.25
N ARG A 67 1.22 -9.63 -0.89
CA ARG A 67 0.50 -10.40 -1.90
C ARG A 67 0.05 -11.76 -1.38
N GLU A 68 0.81 -12.34 -0.47
CA GLU A 68 0.46 -13.64 0.12
C GLU A 68 -0.58 -13.52 1.23
N ASN A 69 -0.74 -12.33 1.78
CA ASN A 69 -1.53 -12.12 2.99
C ASN A 69 -2.79 -11.28 2.79
N ALA A 70 -3.08 -10.86 1.57
CA ALA A 70 -4.30 -10.09 1.28
C ALA A 70 -4.85 -10.46 -0.09
N PRO A 71 -6.18 -10.42 -0.28
CA PRO A 71 -6.80 -10.77 -1.57
C PRO A 71 -6.60 -9.69 -2.63
N ASP A 72 -6.60 -8.43 -2.22
CA ASP A 72 -6.25 -7.27 -3.02
C ASP A 72 -5.44 -6.33 -2.16
N LEU A 73 -4.71 -5.41 -2.77
CA LEU A 73 -3.92 -4.42 -2.06
C LEU A 73 -4.31 -3.03 -2.51
N ARG A 74 -4.45 -2.13 -1.54
CA ARG A 74 -4.65 -0.71 -1.78
C ARG A 74 -3.54 0.08 -1.09
N ALA A 75 -3.21 1.21 -1.67
CA ALA A 75 -2.22 2.13 -1.11
C ALA A 75 -2.53 3.53 -1.58
N ASP A 76 -2.08 4.52 -0.83
CA ASP A 76 -2.18 5.90 -1.26
C ASP A 76 -0.85 6.60 -1.07
N THR A 77 -0.65 7.69 -1.82
CA THR A 77 0.56 8.48 -1.72
C THR A 77 0.27 9.92 -2.10
N HIS A 78 1.13 10.84 -1.65
CA HIS A 78 1.03 12.25 -2.02
C HIS A 78 1.33 12.44 -3.51
N ALA A 79 0.70 13.45 -4.09
CA ALA A 79 0.91 13.78 -5.51
C ALA A 79 2.35 14.18 -5.84
N ASP A 80 3.09 14.66 -4.85
CA ASP A 80 4.49 15.04 -5.04
C ASP A 80 5.48 13.92 -4.74
N ASN A 81 5.01 12.77 -4.25
CA ASN A 81 5.88 11.62 -3.99
C ASN A 81 6.00 10.76 -5.25
N ARG A 82 6.78 11.23 -6.20
CA ARG A 82 6.94 10.55 -7.49
C ARG A 82 7.63 9.20 -7.38
N THR A 83 8.53 9.07 -6.42
CA THR A 83 9.22 7.80 -6.19
C THR A 83 8.23 6.70 -5.81
N MET A 84 7.34 6.97 -4.88
CA MET A 84 6.33 5.99 -4.46
C MET A 84 5.35 5.68 -5.59
N GLN A 85 4.90 6.69 -6.34
CA GLN A 85 4.04 6.49 -7.49
C GLN A 85 4.68 5.54 -8.51
N HIS A 86 5.95 5.77 -8.80
CA HIS A 86 6.69 4.92 -9.74
C HIS A 86 6.82 3.48 -9.23
N LEU A 87 7.11 3.31 -7.95
CA LEU A 87 7.22 1.98 -7.35
C LEU A 87 5.90 1.22 -7.38
N LEU A 88 4.81 1.90 -7.06
CA LEU A 88 3.48 1.29 -7.12
C LEU A 88 3.14 0.84 -8.53
N GLU A 89 3.32 1.71 -9.51
CA GLU A 89 3.04 1.39 -10.91
C GLU A 89 3.93 0.26 -11.42
N LYS A 90 5.20 0.29 -11.07
CA LYS A 90 6.17 -0.75 -11.47
C LYS A 90 5.73 -2.14 -10.97
N HIS A 91 5.08 -2.19 -9.81
CA HIS A 91 4.64 -3.45 -9.22
C HIS A 91 3.19 -3.79 -9.56
N GLY A 92 2.61 -3.12 -10.54
CA GLY A 92 1.32 -3.48 -11.08
C GLY A 92 0.13 -2.77 -10.46
N PHE A 93 0.34 -1.84 -9.54
CA PHE A 93 -0.75 -1.04 -9.02
C PHE A 93 -1.25 -0.08 -10.09
N VAL A 94 -2.56 0.13 -10.10
CA VAL A 94 -3.24 1.02 -11.03
C VAL A 94 -3.76 2.23 -10.28
N TYR A 95 -3.54 3.41 -10.84
CA TYR A 95 -4.10 4.63 -10.28
C TYR A 95 -5.62 4.58 -10.38
N CYS A 96 -6.30 4.86 -9.28
CA CYS A 96 -7.76 4.73 -9.21
C CYS A 96 -8.48 6.05 -9.02
N GLY A 97 -7.83 7.05 -8.45
CA GLY A 97 -8.47 8.33 -8.16
C GLY A 97 -7.87 9.00 -6.94
N ILE A 98 -8.66 9.92 -6.35
CA ILE A 98 -8.23 10.72 -5.20
C ILE A 98 -9.04 10.34 -3.98
N VAL A 99 -8.35 10.14 -2.86
CA VAL A 99 -8.98 9.91 -1.56
C VAL A 99 -8.52 10.96 -0.57
N ASN A 100 -9.31 11.17 0.48
CA ASN A 100 -9.01 12.11 1.55
C ASN A 100 -8.97 11.37 2.88
N PRO A 101 -7.79 10.90 3.32
CA PRO A 101 -7.69 10.23 4.62
C PRO A 101 -8.05 11.14 5.79
N PRO A 102 -8.39 10.59 6.96
CA PRO A 102 -8.79 11.40 8.12
C PRO A 102 -7.74 12.39 8.61
N ASP A 103 -6.46 12.13 8.36
CA ASP A 103 -5.37 13.04 8.72
C ASP A 103 -5.28 14.26 7.82
N GLY A 104 -6.17 14.36 6.83
CA GLY A 104 -6.28 15.53 5.96
C GLY A 104 -5.48 15.41 4.68
N GLY A 105 -5.82 16.30 3.73
CA GLY A 105 -5.16 16.38 2.45
C GLY A 105 -5.63 15.34 1.46
N GLU A 106 -5.20 15.54 0.22
CA GLU A 106 -5.51 14.62 -0.86
C GLU A 106 -4.41 13.61 -1.05
N ARG A 107 -4.78 12.39 -1.39
CA ARG A 107 -3.84 11.33 -1.72
C ARG A 107 -4.25 10.68 -3.02
N MET A 108 -3.27 10.30 -3.81
CA MET A 108 -3.48 9.48 -5.00
C MET A 108 -3.68 8.04 -4.57
N ALA A 109 -4.79 7.44 -4.98
CA ALA A 109 -5.17 6.09 -4.58
C ALA A 109 -4.81 5.08 -5.65
N TYR A 110 -4.27 3.95 -5.22
CA TYR A 110 -3.81 2.88 -6.10
C TYR A 110 -4.35 1.53 -5.61
N GLN A 111 -4.61 0.64 -6.53
CA GLN A 111 -5.03 -0.72 -6.20
C GLN A 111 -4.31 -1.74 -7.06
N LEU A 112 -3.98 -2.86 -6.45
CA LEU A 112 -3.47 -4.04 -7.14
C LEU A 112 -4.46 -5.18 -6.91
N ALA A 113 -5.01 -5.71 -7.99
CA ALA A 113 -5.83 -6.91 -7.93
C ALA A 113 -4.88 -8.10 -7.90
N VAL A 114 -4.81 -8.78 -6.76
CA VAL A 114 -3.91 -9.91 -6.60
C VAL A 114 -4.52 -11.14 -7.27
N THR A 115 -3.80 -11.70 -8.22
CA THR A 115 -4.24 -12.92 -8.89
C THR A 115 -3.51 -14.10 -8.28
N LYS A 116 -4.27 -15.08 -7.81
CA LYS A 116 -3.73 -16.32 -7.27
C LYS A 116 -4.13 -17.47 -8.16
N ASN A 117 -3.16 -18.23 -8.58
CA ASN A 117 -3.37 -19.43 -9.40
C ASN A 117 -3.27 -20.67 -8.53
#